data_760731f29618b0e8611dc3c9187367e1
#
_entry.id   760731f29618b0e8611dc3c9187367e1
#
_cell.length_a   1.000
_cell.length_b   1.000
_cell.length_c   1.000
_cell.angle_alpha   90.00
_cell.angle_beta   90.00
_cell.angle_gamma   90.00
#
_symmetry.space_group_name_H-M   'P 1'
#
loop_
_entity.id
_entity.type
_entity.pdbx_description
1 polymer ?
#
loop_
_entity_poly.entity_id
_entity_poly.type
_entity_poly.pdbx_seq_one_letter_code
_entity_poly.pdbx_strand_id
1 'polypeptide(L)'
;MLKVDQYDYIRTAHRVYGKKIREITRDTGHSRNTVKKVVRGEYSGYKPRINQPYPILGPYLKIIDRWLEDDKKSPKKQRHTAVRVYNRLEQEHGFKGAETTVRRYVREAKLRLGVGSPQAFIPLDPQVGFEAEVDWGKCTAILDGKETRLKLFCMRSKYSGKHFVRCYPCERQQALFDGHIHAFAFFGGVFPVLIYDNLTTAVQKVFRGKKRILQESYDKFRAFYNFVPRFCNPGQGHEKGGVEGLVGYVRRNYMVPVPEAETLEALNEKLLNDCLAYGGHRVSGREQTVDELYEAEMEHLIALPEIAFSNVETSCGKVDKYSTVVIDKNRYSVPTAYAYLKVRVVLYVDCVEVFYGSKKIASHQRLYNNNRWSLKPEHYLELIQQRPQAFESARPIRQWRKSWPFCLERLLERFCKKQGHTKGIKDFISVLMLYKDHGAGDIEAAVEKALSANISSSQAVSYILVNATTVEVPPAVPLANWRSLPPPDVSVYNQIGGEI
;
A
#
# COMPACT_ATOMS: atom_id res chain seq x y z
N MET A 1 -4.79 35.00 41.64
CA MET A 1 -3.53 34.29 41.95
C MET A 1 -2.42 35.29 41.70
N LEU A 2 -1.45 35.43 42.60
CA LEU A 2 -0.31 36.30 42.38
C LEU A 2 0.65 35.70 41.38
N LYS A 3 1.02 36.48 40.36
CA LYS A 3 2.13 36.13 39.47
C LYS A 3 3.47 36.33 40.18
N VAL A 4 4.54 35.67 39.70
CA VAL A 4 5.87 35.78 40.33
C VAL A 4 6.32 37.24 40.43
N ASP A 5 6.15 38.00 39.38
CA ASP A 5 6.51 39.43 39.30
C ASP A 5 5.76 40.26 40.34
N GLN A 6 4.47 39.97 40.61
CA GLN A 6 3.67 40.67 41.64
C GLN A 6 4.11 40.28 43.05
N TYR A 7 4.53 39.03 43.22
CA TYR A 7 5.07 38.55 44.49
C TYR A 7 6.37 39.26 44.84
N ASP A 8 7.29 39.33 43.88
CA ASP A 8 8.56 40.03 44.05
C ASP A 8 8.38 41.54 44.25
N TYR A 9 7.48 42.16 43.49
CA TYR A 9 7.17 43.58 43.67
C TYR A 9 6.67 43.87 45.08
N ILE A 10 5.73 43.10 45.63
CA ILE A 10 5.21 43.31 46.99
C ILE A 10 6.32 43.20 48.04
N ARG A 11 7.22 42.21 47.91
CA ARG A 11 8.33 42.05 48.87
C ARG A 11 9.35 43.17 48.76
N THR A 12 9.72 43.54 47.55
CA THR A 12 10.67 44.63 47.30
C THR A 12 10.11 45.96 47.71
N ALA A 13 8.84 46.24 47.40
CA ALA A 13 8.17 47.47 47.82
C ALA A 13 8.14 47.70 49.37
N HIS A 14 7.93 46.59 50.10
CA HIS A 14 7.95 46.61 51.51
C HIS A 14 9.36 46.65 52.12
N ARG A 15 10.26 45.81 51.72
CA ARG A 15 11.59 45.58 52.31
C ARG A 15 12.63 46.60 51.87
N VAL A 16 12.62 46.98 50.57
CA VAL A 16 13.60 47.89 50.00
C VAL A 16 13.09 49.36 50.03
N TYR A 17 11.86 49.56 49.59
CA TYR A 17 11.30 50.91 49.45
C TYR A 17 10.50 51.34 50.63
N GLY A 18 10.38 50.54 51.70
CA GLY A 18 9.73 50.94 52.98
C GLY A 18 8.23 51.25 52.88
N LYS A 19 7.57 50.86 51.76
CA LYS A 19 6.14 51.15 51.54
C LYS A 19 5.26 50.47 52.60
N LYS A 20 4.26 51.22 53.14
CA LYS A 20 3.28 50.64 54.07
C LYS A 20 2.32 49.65 53.34
N ILE A 21 1.85 48.65 54.04
CA ILE A 21 0.91 47.66 53.51
C ILE A 21 -0.30 48.26 52.80
N ARG A 22 -0.82 49.39 53.31
CA ARG A 22 -1.94 50.12 52.68
C ARG A 22 -1.58 50.68 51.29
N GLU A 23 -0.37 51.20 51.13
CA GLU A 23 0.12 51.75 49.88
C GLU A 23 0.32 50.60 48.82
N ILE A 24 0.94 49.52 49.26
CA ILE A 24 1.12 48.34 48.40
C ILE A 24 -0.22 47.72 47.99
N THR A 25 -1.19 47.68 48.86
CA THR A 25 -2.55 47.22 48.56
C THR A 25 -3.21 48.10 47.50
N ARG A 26 -3.05 49.45 47.61
CA ARG A 26 -3.57 50.40 46.61
C ARG A 26 -2.85 50.24 45.23
N ASP A 27 -1.54 50.18 45.30
CA ASP A 27 -0.69 50.08 44.07
C ASP A 27 -0.90 48.78 43.29
N THR A 28 -1.15 47.67 43.99
CA THR A 28 -1.24 46.33 43.37
C THR A 28 -2.67 45.85 43.15
N GLY A 29 -3.68 46.52 43.78
CA GLY A 29 -5.07 46.06 43.74
C GLY A 29 -5.34 44.76 44.52
N HIS A 30 -4.34 44.19 45.18
CA HIS A 30 -4.51 42.95 45.95
C HIS A 30 -5.08 43.22 47.36
N SER A 31 -5.79 42.24 47.92
CA SER A 31 -6.35 42.38 49.28
C SER A 31 -5.25 42.57 50.28
N ARG A 32 -5.57 43.39 51.35
CA ARG A 32 -4.66 43.66 52.46
C ARG A 32 -4.13 42.39 53.14
N ASN A 33 -4.95 41.31 53.18
CA ASN A 33 -4.55 40.03 53.74
C ASN A 33 -3.56 39.29 52.83
N THR A 34 -3.72 39.39 51.53
CA THR A 34 -2.78 38.81 50.56
C THR A 34 -1.42 39.51 50.68
N VAL A 35 -1.39 40.85 50.71
CA VAL A 35 -0.16 41.63 50.87
C VAL A 35 0.54 41.27 52.17
N LYS A 36 -0.19 41.21 53.31
CA LYS A 36 0.35 40.80 54.60
C LYS A 36 0.98 39.44 54.60
N LYS A 37 0.32 38.45 53.98
CA LYS A 37 0.86 37.05 53.84
C LYS A 37 2.14 37.05 53.05
N VAL A 38 2.22 37.79 51.93
CA VAL A 38 3.44 37.87 51.10
C VAL A 38 4.57 38.52 51.90
N VAL A 39 4.32 39.63 52.58
CA VAL A 39 5.32 40.37 53.39
C VAL A 39 5.86 39.50 54.52
N ARG A 40 5.01 38.72 55.20
CA ARG A 40 5.39 37.80 56.29
C ARG A 40 6.06 36.51 55.79
N GLY A 41 6.06 36.25 54.48
CA GLY A 41 6.58 35.00 53.95
C GLY A 41 5.64 33.80 54.10
N GLU A 42 4.39 34.01 54.53
CA GLU A 42 3.37 32.98 54.71
C GLU A 42 2.66 32.57 53.43
N TYR A 43 2.96 33.26 52.31
CA TYR A 43 2.37 32.95 51.02
C TYR A 43 3.15 31.83 50.36
N SER A 44 2.60 30.62 50.35
CA SER A 44 3.24 29.38 49.83
C SER A 44 2.89 29.09 48.39
N GLY A 45 2.37 30.07 47.64
CA GLY A 45 1.95 29.83 46.25
C GLY A 45 0.73 28.90 46.09
N TYR A 46 0.57 28.34 44.92
CA TYR A 46 -0.50 27.37 44.64
C TYR A 46 -0.14 26.02 45.25
N LYS A 47 -0.89 25.59 46.24
CA LYS A 47 -0.84 24.19 46.69
C LYS A 47 -1.90 23.42 45.91
N PRO A 48 -1.54 22.42 45.08
CA PRO A 48 -2.52 21.58 44.43
C PRO A 48 -3.39 20.90 45.49
N ARG A 49 -4.70 20.94 45.32
CA ARG A 49 -5.61 20.22 46.22
C ARG A 49 -5.37 18.72 46.03
N ILE A 50 -4.89 18.05 47.06
CA ILE A 50 -4.63 16.61 47.05
C ILE A 50 -5.94 15.85 46.89
N ASN A 51 -7.04 16.34 47.47
CA ASN A 51 -8.37 15.75 47.31
C ASN A 51 -9.31 16.79 46.70
N GLN A 52 -9.70 16.61 45.44
CA GLN A 52 -10.77 17.42 44.85
C GLN A 52 -12.12 16.76 45.14
N PRO A 53 -13.06 17.47 45.83
CA PRO A 53 -14.40 16.95 46.04
C PRO A 53 -15.11 16.77 44.69
N TYR A 54 -15.95 15.77 44.60
CA TYR A 54 -16.80 15.46 43.44
C TYR A 54 -18.26 15.88 43.78
N PRO A 55 -18.62 17.17 43.77
CA PRO A 55 -19.93 17.60 44.28
C PRO A 55 -21.09 16.99 43.49
N ILE A 56 -20.98 16.87 42.18
CA ILE A 56 -22.04 16.31 41.32
C ILE A 56 -21.89 14.77 41.19
N LEU A 57 -20.66 14.26 41.12
CA LEU A 57 -20.40 12.84 40.97
C LEU A 57 -20.45 12.05 42.27
N GLY A 58 -20.32 12.75 43.44
CA GLY A 58 -20.21 12.14 44.77
C GLY A 58 -21.26 11.06 45.07
N PRO A 59 -22.55 11.31 44.84
CA PRO A 59 -23.61 10.30 45.08
C PRO A 59 -23.42 9.01 44.29
N TYR A 60 -22.74 9.05 43.14
CA TYR A 60 -22.59 7.93 42.21
C TYR A 60 -21.28 7.16 42.37
N LEU A 61 -20.34 7.59 43.22
CA LEU A 61 -19.03 6.98 43.37
C LEU A 61 -19.11 5.51 43.76
N LYS A 62 -19.98 5.15 44.69
CA LYS A 62 -20.21 3.76 45.13
C LYS A 62 -20.76 2.88 44.00
N ILE A 63 -21.61 3.45 43.13
CA ILE A 63 -22.17 2.73 41.97
C ILE A 63 -21.08 2.45 40.97
N ILE A 64 -20.24 3.44 40.67
CA ILE A 64 -19.10 3.29 39.75
C ILE A 64 -18.12 2.23 40.28
N ASP A 65 -17.77 2.31 41.57
CA ASP A 65 -16.86 1.37 42.20
C ASP A 65 -17.38 -0.06 42.09
N ARG A 66 -18.67 -0.29 42.36
CA ARG A 66 -19.30 -1.60 42.19
C ARG A 66 -19.22 -2.11 40.74
N TRP A 67 -19.54 -1.28 39.76
CA TRP A 67 -19.43 -1.66 38.34
C TRP A 67 -18.01 -2.04 37.96
N LEU A 68 -17.01 -1.31 38.45
CA LEU A 68 -15.61 -1.60 38.22
C LEU A 68 -15.11 -2.85 38.94
N GLU A 69 -15.65 -3.17 40.12
CA GLU A 69 -15.37 -4.43 40.83
C GLU A 69 -15.97 -5.64 40.08
N ASP A 70 -17.19 -5.51 39.57
CA ASP A 70 -17.84 -6.55 38.77
C ASP A 70 -17.07 -6.81 37.46
N ASP A 71 -16.37 -5.81 36.93
CA ASP A 71 -15.48 -5.96 35.77
C ASP A 71 -14.34 -6.95 35.99
N LYS A 72 -13.93 -7.23 37.25
CA LYS A 72 -12.90 -8.25 37.53
C LYS A 72 -13.33 -9.63 37.08
N LYS A 73 -14.64 -9.92 37.13
CA LYS A 73 -15.24 -11.19 36.71
C LYS A 73 -15.52 -11.25 35.21
N SER A 74 -15.48 -10.11 34.51
CA SER A 74 -15.81 -10.00 33.10
C SER A 74 -14.58 -10.13 32.19
N PRO A 75 -14.72 -10.66 30.95
CA PRO A 75 -13.65 -10.69 29.96
C PRO A 75 -13.07 -9.31 29.72
N LYS A 76 -11.74 -9.17 29.56
CA LYS A 76 -11.03 -7.88 29.40
C LYS A 76 -11.68 -6.95 28.34
N LYS A 77 -12.15 -7.52 27.22
CA LYS A 77 -12.77 -6.76 26.12
C LYS A 77 -14.21 -6.29 26.40
N GLN A 78 -14.84 -6.78 27.47
CA GLN A 78 -16.23 -6.44 27.89
C GLN A 78 -16.27 -5.63 29.19
N ARG A 79 -15.14 -5.10 29.63
CA ARG A 79 -15.05 -4.23 30.82
C ARG A 79 -15.45 -2.80 30.49
N HIS A 80 -15.95 -2.09 31.52
CA HIS A 80 -16.36 -0.70 31.37
C HIS A 80 -15.18 0.19 30.92
N THR A 81 -15.41 0.95 29.85
CA THR A 81 -14.61 2.15 29.54
C THR A 81 -15.15 3.34 30.33
N ALA A 82 -14.37 4.39 30.52
CA ALA A 82 -14.85 5.59 31.20
C ALA A 82 -16.05 6.24 30.49
N VAL A 83 -16.06 6.20 29.15
CA VAL A 83 -17.21 6.66 28.34
C VAL A 83 -18.44 5.79 28.61
N ARG A 84 -18.30 4.47 28.69
CA ARG A 84 -19.44 3.60 28.98
C ARG A 84 -19.99 3.82 30.40
N VAL A 85 -19.10 4.05 31.37
CA VAL A 85 -19.54 4.44 32.74
C VAL A 85 -20.33 5.74 32.70
N TYR A 86 -19.86 6.76 31.98
CA TYR A 86 -20.57 8.03 31.83
C TYR A 86 -21.97 7.82 31.21
N ASN A 87 -22.04 7.11 30.07
CA ASN A 87 -23.30 6.85 29.39
C ASN A 87 -24.29 6.05 30.25
N ARG A 88 -23.80 5.09 31.05
CA ARG A 88 -24.65 4.35 31.98
C ARG A 88 -25.17 5.24 33.13
N LEU A 89 -24.31 6.11 33.66
CA LEU A 89 -24.74 7.07 34.70
C LEU A 89 -25.82 8.02 34.17
N GLU A 90 -25.68 8.49 32.94
CA GLU A 90 -26.67 9.33 32.28
C GLU A 90 -27.99 8.59 32.05
N GLN A 91 -27.93 7.39 31.48
CA GLN A 91 -29.10 6.59 31.12
C GLN A 91 -29.82 5.97 32.31
N GLU A 92 -29.07 5.42 33.27
CA GLU A 92 -29.64 4.64 34.39
C GLU A 92 -29.90 5.49 35.62
N HIS A 93 -29.19 6.62 35.77
CA HIS A 93 -29.24 7.46 37.00
C HIS A 93 -29.47 8.95 36.74
N GLY A 94 -29.65 9.37 35.49
CA GLY A 94 -29.93 10.77 35.13
C GLY A 94 -28.78 11.73 35.45
N PHE A 95 -27.51 11.27 35.40
CA PHE A 95 -26.34 12.09 35.69
C PHE A 95 -26.18 13.24 34.69
N LYS A 96 -26.00 14.45 35.19
CA LYS A 96 -25.88 15.69 34.41
C LYS A 96 -24.48 16.35 34.53
N GLY A 97 -23.49 15.62 34.99
CA GLY A 97 -22.13 16.14 35.14
C GLY A 97 -21.27 15.96 33.87
N ALA A 98 -20.07 16.57 33.89
CA ALA A 98 -19.14 16.46 32.74
C ALA A 98 -18.48 15.08 32.65
N GLU A 99 -18.37 14.55 31.42
CA GLU A 99 -17.68 13.30 31.11
C GLU A 99 -16.22 13.28 31.59
N THR A 100 -15.53 14.43 31.52
CA THR A 100 -14.12 14.58 31.95
C THR A 100 -13.95 14.28 33.44
N THR A 101 -14.94 14.61 34.27
CA THR A 101 -14.94 14.31 35.71
C THR A 101 -15.09 12.82 35.96
N VAL A 102 -15.98 12.16 35.22
CA VAL A 102 -16.16 10.70 35.29
C VAL A 102 -14.88 9.99 34.82
N ARG A 103 -14.26 10.43 33.72
CA ARG A 103 -12.99 9.84 33.20
C ARG A 103 -11.87 9.94 34.25
N ARG A 104 -11.73 11.08 34.90
CA ARG A 104 -10.73 11.24 35.98
C ARG A 104 -10.99 10.28 37.12
N TYR A 105 -12.23 10.23 37.63
CA TYR A 105 -12.58 9.33 38.72
C TYR A 105 -12.40 7.85 38.36
N VAL A 106 -12.87 7.41 37.20
CA VAL A 106 -12.73 6.03 36.74
C VAL A 106 -11.25 5.60 36.63
N ARG A 107 -10.36 6.53 36.19
CA ARG A 107 -8.91 6.27 36.15
C ARG A 107 -8.36 6.04 37.57
N GLU A 108 -8.71 6.89 38.51
CA GLU A 108 -8.29 6.78 39.91
C GLU A 108 -8.87 5.54 40.58
N ALA A 109 -10.16 5.26 40.35
CA ALA A 109 -10.86 4.10 40.90
C ALA A 109 -10.30 2.80 40.38
N LYS A 110 -9.99 2.70 39.07
CA LYS A 110 -9.37 1.50 38.48
C LYS A 110 -8.01 1.18 39.10
N LEU A 111 -7.19 2.18 39.41
CA LEU A 111 -5.92 2.00 40.12
C LEU A 111 -6.15 1.53 41.54
N ARG A 112 -7.03 2.20 42.29
CA ARG A 112 -7.37 1.87 43.70
C ARG A 112 -7.97 0.47 43.84
N LEU A 113 -8.86 0.08 42.93
CA LEU A 113 -9.55 -1.20 42.96
C LEU A 113 -8.72 -2.33 42.31
N GLY A 114 -7.55 -2.06 41.74
CA GLY A 114 -6.72 -3.05 41.09
C GLY A 114 -7.34 -3.67 39.82
N VAL A 115 -8.28 -2.94 39.17
CA VAL A 115 -8.94 -3.37 37.92
C VAL A 115 -8.06 -3.08 36.69
N GLY A 116 -7.08 -2.23 36.84
CA GLY A 116 -6.08 -1.85 35.85
C GLY A 116 -4.75 -1.63 36.56
N SER A 117 -4.11 -2.67 37.02
CA SER A 117 -2.74 -2.52 37.57
C SER A 117 -1.84 -1.98 36.46
N PRO A 118 -1.13 -0.86 36.66
CA PRO A 118 -0.09 -0.47 35.75
C PRO A 118 0.94 -1.59 35.74
N GLN A 119 1.11 -2.23 34.57
CA GLN A 119 2.18 -3.20 34.42
C GLN A 119 3.48 -2.41 34.32
N ALA A 120 4.36 -2.58 35.29
CA ALA A 120 5.73 -2.11 35.19
C ALA A 120 6.53 -3.07 34.32
N PHE A 121 7.28 -2.54 33.38
CA PHE A 121 8.13 -3.29 32.48
C PHE A 121 9.58 -2.96 32.79
N ILE A 122 10.44 -3.98 32.67
CA ILE A 122 11.90 -3.78 32.77
C ILE A 122 12.36 -3.22 31.42
N PRO A 123 13.01 -2.04 31.38
CA PRO A 123 13.64 -1.55 30.16
C PRO A 123 14.69 -2.59 29.71
N LEU A 124 14.59 -3.04 28.47
CA LEU A 124 15.56 -3.96 27.88
C LEU A 124 16.31 -3.18 26.78
N ASP A 125 17.63 -3.22 26.82
CA ASP A 125 18.46 -2.70 25.75
C ASP A 125 18.52 -3.75 24.63
N PRO A 126 18.07 -3.43 23.41
CA PRO A 126 18.14 -4.36 22.30
C PRO A 126 19.60 -4.60 21.89
N GLN A 127 19.93 -5.84 21.56
CA GLN A 127 21.26 -6.18 21.03
C GLN A 127 21.43 -5.60 19.63
N VAL A 128 22.65 -5.13 19.33
CA VAL A 128 23.00 -4.56 18.02
C VAL A 128 22.79 -5.60 16.92
N GLY A 129 22.08 -5.27 15.88
CA GLY A 129 21.88 -6.08 14.68
C GLY A 129 21.21 -7.45 14.88
N PHE A 130 20.62 -7.71 16.05
CA PHE A 130 20.13 -9.06 16.40
C PHE A 130 18.65 -9.27 16.13
N GLU A 131 17.80 -8.30 16.42
CA GLU A 131 16.33 -8.44 16.36
C GLU A 131 15.69 -7.37 15.46
N ALA A 132 14.76 -7.80 14.59
CA ALA A 132 13.84 -6.91 13.93
C ALA A 132 12.38 -7.34 14.17
N GLU A 133 11.48 -6.37 14.18
CA GLU A 133 10.05 -6.55 14.35
C GLU A 133 9.34 -6.44 13.01
N VAL A 134 8.38 -7.35 12.75
CA VAL A 134 7.59 -7.39 11.52
C VAL A 134 6.10 -7.30 11.85
N ASP A 135 5.38 -6.42 11.15
CA ASP A 135 3.93 -6.24 11.30
C ASP A 135 3.23 -5.89 10.00
N TRP A 136 1.92 -6.13 10.00
CA TRP A 136 1.03 -5.72 8.93
C TRP A 136 0.13 -4.56 9.37
N GLY A 137 0.10 -3.52 8.54
CA GLY A 137 -0.84 -2.41 8.67
C GLY A 137 -1.90 -2.40 7.58
N LYS A 138 -2.79 -1.42 7.65
CA LYS A 138 -3.76 -1.09 6.60
C LYS A 138 -3.62 0.37 6.26
N CYS A 139 -3.65 0.70 4.97
CA CYS A 139 -3.63 2.08 4.48
C CYS A 139 -4.53 2.23 3.26
N THR A 140 -4.71 3.46 2.83
CA THR A 140 -5.46 3.81 1.62
C THR A 140 -4.57 4.67 0.74
N ALA A 141 -4.60 4.44 -0.57
CA ALA A 141 -3.93 5.25 -1.59
C ALA A 141 -4.86 5.41 -2.80
N ILE A 142 -4.60 6.42 -3.63
CA ILE A 142 -5.28 6.60 -4.91
C ILE A 142 -4.37 6.01 -5.98
N LEU A 143 -4.79 4.90 -6.61
CA LEU A 143 -4.06 4.26 -7.70
C LEU A 143 -4.87 4.39 -9.00
N ASP A 144 -4.24 4.97 -10.05
CA ASP A 144 -4.93 5.23 -11.32
C ASP A 144 -6.29 5.95 -11.11
N GLY A 145 -6.29 6.99 -10.25
CA GLY A 145 -7.48 7.77 -9.91
C GLY A 145 -8.53 7.03 -9.07
N LYS A 146 -8.24 5.81 -8.56
CA LYS A 146 -9.17 5.00 -7.77
C LYS A 146 -8.69 4.82 -6.34
N GLU A 147 -9.55 5.15 -5.37
CA GLU A 147 -9.28 4.87 -3.96
C GLU A 147 -9.12 3.36 -3.73
N THR A 148 -7.93 2.96 -3.31
CA THR A 148 -7.55 1.56 -3.13
C THR A 148 -7.09 1.30 -1.69
N ARG A 149 -7.69 0.29 -1.06
CA ARG A 149 -7.27 -0.19 0.26
C ARG A 149 -6.14 -1.18 0.12
N LEU A 150 -5.03 -0.90 0.78
CA LEU A 150 -3.80 -1.67 0.72
C LEU A 150 -3.42 -2.21 2.10
N LYS A 151 -2.54 -3.21 2.07
CA LYS A 151 -1.86 -3.76 3.23
C LYS A 151 -0.44 -3.23 3.25
N LEU A 152 0.00 -2.82 4.42
CA LEU A 152 1.30 -2.23 4.65
C LEU A 152 2.18 -3.24 5.38
N PHE A 153 3.16 -3.81 4.71
CA PHE A 153 4.23 -4.58 5.33
C PHE A 153 5.21 -3.63 5.98
N CYS A 154 5.54 -3.87 7.24
CA CYS A 154 6.49 -3.06 8.00
C CYS A 154 7.52 -3.97 8.65
N MET A 155 8.82 -3.66 8.49
CA MET A 155 9.92 -4.28 9.23
C MET A 155 10.76 -3.17 9.87
N ARG A 156 11.15 -3.35 11.15
CA ARG A 156 11.92 -2.36 11.90
C ARG A 156 12.99 -3.02 12.74
N SER A 157 14.23 -2.51 12.66
CA SER A 157 15.27 -2.86 13.62
C SER A 157 14.86 -2.42 15.03
N LYS A 158 15.08 -3.28 16.02
CA LYS A 158 14.87 -2.91 17.44
C LYS A 158 15.93 -1.99 17.99
N TYR A 159 17.16 -2.08 17.50
CA TYR A 159 18.27 -1.29 18.00
C TYR A 159 18.31 0.11 17.38
N SER A 160 18.51 0.24 16.08
CA SER A 160 18.60 1.55 15.41
C SER A 160 17.23 2.22 15.22
N GLY A 161 16.19 1.43 15.10
CA GLY A 161 14.86 1.90 14.70
C GLY A 161 14.71 2.11 13.20
N LYS A 162 15.75 1.82 12.39
CA LYS A 162 15.68 1.84 10.92
C LYS A 162 14.55 0.92 10.47
N HIS A 163 13.76 1.37 9.50
CA HIS A 163 12.59 0.62 9.09
C HIS A 163 12.41 0.60 7.58
N PHE A 164 11.75 -0.44 7.12
CA PHE A 164 11.33 -0.65 5.75
C PHE A 164 9.82 -0.84 5.71
N VAL A 165 9.16 -0.23 4.73
CA VAL A 165 7.71 -0.40 4.49
C VAL A 165 7.43 -0.58 3.00
N ARG A 166 6.44 -1.41 2.69
CA ARG A 166 5.99 -1.67 1.33
C ARG A 166 4.50 -1.99 1.32
N CYS A 167 3.77 -1.49 0.34
CA CYS A 167 2.34 -1.73 0.17
C CYS A 167 2.07 -2.95 -0.70
N TYR A 168 0.99 -3.68 -0.35
CA TYR A 168 0.50 -4.86 -1.06
C TYR A 168 -1.02 -4.84 -1.17
N PRO A 169 -1.60 -5.52 -2.18
CA PRO A 169 -3.06 -5.66 -2.28
C PRO A 169 -3.65 -6.58 -1.19
N CYS A 170 -2.85 -7.49 -0.63
CA CYS A 170 -3.30 -8.47 0.36
C CYS A 170 -2.16 -8.92 1.29
N GLU A 171 -2.50 -9.63 2.38
CA GLU A 171 -1.56 -10.22 3.36
C GLU A 171 -1.33 -11.73 3.08
N ARG A 172 -1.29 -12.15 1.82
CA ARG A 172 -1.03 -13.55 1.48
C ARG A 172 0.44 -13.91 1.66
N GLN A 173 0.75 -15.21 1.64
CA GLN A 173 2.09 -15.72 1.87
C GLN A 173 3.12 -15.18 0.86
N GLN A 174 2.74 -15.06 -0.41
CA GLN A 174 3.61 -14.48 -1.44
C GLN A 174 3.97 -13.03 -1.12
N ALA A 175 3.00 -12.21 -0.66
CA ALA A 175 3.24 -10.84 -0.25
C ALA A 175 4.11 -10.77 1.02
N LEU A 176 3.96 -11.74 1.94
CA LEU A 176 4.82 -11.83 3.10
C LEU A 176 6.28 -12.10 2.71
N PHE A 177 6.52 -13.09 1.86
CA PHE A 177 7.88 -13.43 1.41
C PHE A 177 8.50 -12.29 0.60
N ASP A 178 7.74 -11.69 -0.31
CA ASP A 178 8.18 -10.54 -1.11
C ASP A 178 8.57 -9.35 -0.22
N GLY A 179 7.73 -9.04 0.80
CA GLY A 179 8.02 -8.01 1.77
C GLY A 179 9.33 -8.24 2.53
N HIS A 180 9.61 -9.48 2.91
CA HIS A 180 10.87 -9.85 3.54
C HIS A 180 12.06 -9.75 2.58
N ILE A 181 11.92 -10.25 1.34
CA ILE A 181 12.99 -10.19 0.33
C ILE A 181 13.41 -8.73 0.07
N HIS A 182 12.43 -7.85 -0.14
CA HIS A 182 12.71 -6.42 -0.32
C HIS A 182 13.27 -5.76 0.95
N ALA A 183 12.78 -6.14 2.14
CA ALA A 183 13.33 -5.64 3.40
C ALA A 183 14.78 -6.08 3.61
N PHE A 184 15.09 -7.35 3.37
CA PHE A 184 16.45 -7.87 3.48
C PHE A 184 17.40 -7.18 2.51
N ALA A 185 16.96 -6.92 1.28
CA ALA A 185 17.74 -6.13 0.30
C ALA A 185 17.94 -4.69 0.79
N PHE A 186 16.92 -4.02 1.36
CA PHE A 186 17.02 -2.69 1.93
C PHE A 186 18.00 -2.61 3.11
N PHE A 187 17.96 -3.63 3.99
CA PHE A 187 18.90 -3.72 5.11
C PHE A 187 20.27 -4.27 4.71
N GLY A 188 20.47 -4.75 3.49
CA GLY A 188 21.75 -5.37 3.06
C GLY A 188 22.09 -6.67 3.80
N GLY A 189 21.14 -7.26 4.53
CA GLY A 189 21.34 -8.48 5.32
C GLY A 189 20.08 -8.92 6.04
N VAL A 190 20.16 -10.01 6.79
CA VAL A 190 19.05 -10.61 7.52
C VAL A 190 19.31 -10.56 9.03
N PHE A 191 18.38 -10.04 9.79
CA PHE A 191 18.44 -10.09 11.25
C PHE A 191 18.32 -11.52 11.75
N PRO A 192 19.17 -12.00 12.67
CA PRO A 192 19.13 -13.36 13.21
C PRO A 192 17.77 -13.75 13.78
N VAL A 193 17.04 -12.81 14.37
CA VAL A 193 15.73 -13.03 14.97
C VAL A 193 14.70 -12.05 14.41
N LEU A 194 13.61 -12.58 13.85
CA LEU A 194 12.47 -11.79 13.40
C LEU A 194 11.26 -12.01 14.33
N ILE A 195 10.71 -10.92 14.85
CA ILE A 195 9.61 -10.94 15.83
C ILE A 195 8.30 -10.62 15.12
N TYR A 196 7.32 -11.50 15.27
CA TYR A 196 6.00 -11.38 14.64
C TYR A 196 4.88 -11.33 15.66
N ASP A 197 3.82 -10.54 15.37
CA ASP A 197 2.54 -10.71 16.04
C ASP A 197 1.70 -11.73 15.26
N ASN A 198 1.19 -12.70 15.94
CA ASN A 198 0.17 -13.69 15.54
C ASN A 198 -0.04 -13.88 14.02
N LEU A 199 1.05 -14.16 13.28
CA LEU A 199 1.08 -14.22 11.81
C LEU A 199 0.43 -15.52 11.32
N THR A 200 -0.86 -15.47 10.97
CA THR A 200 -1.63 -16.62 10.48
C THR A 200 -1.08 -17.21 9.17
N THR A 201 -0.41 -16.40 8.36
CA THR A 201 0.22 -16.83 7.10
C THR A 201 1.48 -17.66 7.29
N ALA A 202 2.12 -17.60 8.46
CA ALA A 202 3.31 -18.40 8.79
C ALA A 202 3.00 -19.61 9.69
N VAL A 203 1.85 -19.62 10.38
CA VAL A 203 1.54 -20.62 11.41
C VAL A 203 0.36 -21.47 10.99
N GLN A 204 0.57 -22.79 10.92
CA GLN A 204 -0.49 -23.76 10.61
C GLN A 204 -1.35 -24.08 11.84
N LYS A 205 -0.73 -24.27 12.99
CA LYS A 205 -1.41 -24.58 14.27
C LYS A 205 -0.72 -23.89 15.44
N VAL A 206 -1.52 -23.33 16.35
CA VAL A 206 -1.06 -22.76 17.62
C VAL A 206 -1.46 -23.71 18.74
N PHE A 207 -0.50 -24.20 19.52
CA PHE A 207 -0.74 -25.00 20.72
C PHE A 207 -0.75 -24.11 21.97
N ARG A 208 -1.24 -24.63 23.10
CA ARG A 208 -1.10 -23.94 24.39
C ARG A 208 0.39 -23.74 24.70
N GLY A 209 0.80 -22.49 24.92
CA GLY A 209 2.20 -22.10 25.12
C GLY A 209 2.89 -21.60 23.84
N LYS A 210 4.23 -21.72 23.77
CA LYS A 210 5.06 -21.19 22.66
C LYS A 210 5.23 -22.13 21.46
N LYS A 211 4.70 -23.38 21.54
CA LYS A 211 4.85 -24.35 20.44
C LYS A 211 3.87 -24.07 19.31
N ARG A 212 4.38 -23.89 18.09
CA ARG A 212 3.63 -23.66 16.86
C ARG A 212 4.15 -24.57 15.76
N ILE A 213 3.27 -25.04 14.86
CA ILE A 213 3.67 -25.70 13.63
C ILE A 213 3.65 -24.65 12.54
N LEU A 214 4.80 -24.42 11.91
CA LEU A 214 4.96 -23.50 10.78
C LEU A 214 4.39 -24.15 9.51
N GLN A 215 3.96 -23.31 8.58
CA GLN A 215 3.65 -23.79 7.23
C GLN A 215 4.96 -24.21 6.55
N GLU A 216 4.95 -25.30 5.80
CA GLU A 216 6.14 -25.89 5.17
C GLU A 216 6.88 -24.86 4.27
N SER A 217 6.15 -24.06 3.52
CA SER A 217 6.73 -23.03 2.67
C SER A 217 7.41 -21.91 3.47
N TYR A 218 6.84 -21.53 4.62
CA TYR A 218 7.47 -20.57 5.52
C TYR A 218 8.71 -21.15 6.20
N ASP A 219 8.66 -22.44 6.55
CA ASP A 219 9.81 -23.14 7.15
C ASP A 219 11.00 -23.21 6.15
N LYS A 220 10.71 -23.49 4.88
CA LYS A 220 11.71 -23.42 3.79
C LYS A 220 12.27 -22.01 3.63
N PHE A 221 11.42 -20.98 3.68
CA PHE A 221 11.82 -19.59 3.54
C PHE A 221 12.77 -19.14 4.66
N ARG A 222 12.40 -19.41 5.95
CA ARG A 222 13.24 -19.06 7.08
C ARG A 222 14.58 -19.84 7.10
N ALA A 223 14.56 -21.11 6.68
CA ALA A 223 15.77 -21.93 6.58
C ALA A 223 16.71 -21.40 5.49
N PHE A 224 16.16 -20.95 4.36
CA PHE A 224 16.92 -20.38 3.27
C PHE A 224 17.67 -19.10 3.67
N TYR A 225 17.03 -18.20 4.44
CA TYR A 225 17.62 -16.95 4.94
C TYR A 225 18.27 -17.10 6.33
N ASN A 226 18.22 -18.29 6.93
CA ASN A 226 18.85 -18.67 8.19
C ASN A 226 18.45 -17.80 9.40
N PHE A 227 17.19 -17.33 9.47
CA PHE A 227 16.70 -16.59 10.63
C PHE A 227 15.76 -17.40 11.53
N VAL A 228 15.64 -16.98 12.78
CA VAL A 228 14.76 -17.59 13.78
C VAL A 228 13.50 -16.73 13.97
N PRO A 229 12.30 -17.24 13.67
CA PRO A 229 11.07 -16.50 13.94
C PRO A 229 10.70 -16.59 15.42
N ARG A 230 10.39 -15.44 16.03
CA ARG A 230 9.84 -15.35 17.39
C ARG A 230 8.43 -14.75 17.29
N PHE A 231 7.45 -15.44 17.83
CA PHE A 231 6.06 -15.00 17.82
C PHE A 231 5.65 -14.50 19.20
N CYS A 232 5.08 -13.31 19.27
CA CYS A 232 4.55 -12.74 20.51
C CYS A 232 3.37 -13.56 21.06
N ASN A 233 3.19 -13.53 22.38
CA ASN A 233 2.06 -14.20 23.01
C ASN A 233 0.76 -13.39 22.79
N PRO A 234 -0.39 -14.06 22.55
CA PRO A 234 -1.67 -13.37 22.43
C PRO A 234 -1.96 -12.52 23.68
N GLY A 235 -2.17 -11.21 23.50
CA GLY A 235 -2.55 -10.28 24.56
C GLY A 235 -1.40 -9.62 25.33
N GLN A 236 -0.15 -9.82 24.92
CA GLN A 236 1.03 -9.15 25.49
C GLN A 236 1.62 -8.15 24.50
N GLY A 237 0.84 -7.11 24.14
CA GLY A 237 1.24 -6.05 23.19
C GLY A 237 2.51 -5.28 23.59
N HIS A 238 2.92 -5.34 24.85
CA HIS A 238 4.13 -4.69 25.34
C HIS A 238 5.45 -5.36 24.85
N GLU A 239 5.41 -6.61 24.42
CA GLU A 239 6.56 -7.27 23.80
C GLU A 239 6.88 -6.66 22.42
N LYS A 240 6.01 -5.80 21.88
CA LYS A 240 6.01 -5.27 20.49
C LYS A 240 5.85 -3.74 20.41
N GLY A 241 6.40 -3.01 21.37
CA GLY A 241 6.20 -1.55 21.44
C GLY A 241 6.69 -0.74 20.21
N GLY A 242 7.68 -1.25 19.47
CA GLY A 242 8.33 -0.51 18.39
C GLY A 242 7.54 -0.48 17.07
N VAL A 243 7.10 -1.63 16.58
CA VAL A 243 6.48 -1.76 15.25
C VAL A 243 5.00 -1.33 15.22
N GLU A 244 4.24 -1.46 16.31
CA GLU A 244 2.90 -0.87 16.40
C GLU A 244 2.97 0.67 16.29
N GLY A 245 3.99 1.27 16.92
CA GLY A 245 4.34 2.67 16.76
C GLY A 245 4.68 3.02 15.31
N LEU A 246 5.42 2.14 14.61
CA LEU A 246 5.81 2.32 13.20
C LEU A 246 4.61 2.36 12.27
N VAL A 247 3.67 1.40 12.35
CA VAL A 247 2.46 1.42 11.52
C VAL A 247 1.69 2.73 11.70
N GLY A 248 1.58 3.21 12.94
CA GLY A 248 0.99 4.51 13.25
C GLY A 248 1.78 5.69 12.68
N TYR A 249 3.10 5.65 12.76
CA TYR A 249 4.01 6.66 12.21
C TYR A 249 3.86 6.76 10.70
N VAL A 250 3.98 5.65 9.99
CA VAL A 250 3.86 5.57 8.53
C VAL A 250 2.52 6.12 8.05
N ARG A 251 1.42 5.75 8.70
CA ARG A 251 0.09 6.28 8.36
C ARG A 251 0.01 7.80 8.48
N ARG A 252 0.66 8.40 9.47
CA ARG A 252 0.60 9.85 9.70
C ARG A 252 1.60 10.65 8.88
N ASN A 253 2.74 10.06 8.52
CA ASN A 253 3.84 10.79 7.88
C ASN A 253 4.05 10.44 6.41
N TYR A 254 3.83 9.18 6.00
CA TYR A 254 4.02 8.73 4.61
C TYR A 254 2.70 8.63 3.84
N MET A 255 1.57 8.46 4.57
CA MET A 255 0.25 8.29 3.95
C MET A 255 -0.68 9.51 4.17
N VAL A 256 -0.15 10.65 4.56
CA VAL A 256 -0.88 11.92 4.72
C VAL A 256 -0.11 13.04 4.03
N PRO A 257 -0.74 13.76 3.08
CA PRO A 257 -2.08 13.48 2.48
C PRO A 257 -2.14 12.09 1.85
N VAL A 258 -3.35 11.58 1.58
CA VAL A 258 -3.51 10.28 0.90
C VAL A 258 -2.70 10.28 -0.39
N PRO A 259 -1.70 9.40 -0.54
CA PRO A 259 -0.82 9.43 -1.69
C PRO A 259 -1.55 9.00 -2.97
N GLU A 260 -1.21 9.68 -4.05
CA GLU A 260 -1.67 9.37 -5.40
C GLU A 260 -0.50 8.86 -6.24
N ALA A 261 -0.72 7.78 -6.99
CA ALA A 261 0.26 7.18 -7.87
C ALA A 261 -0.43 6.49 -9.06
N GLU A 262 0.25 6.38 -10.17
CA GLU A 262 -0.26 5.65 -11.35
C GLU A 262 -0.31 4.15 -11.09
N THR A 263 0.71 3.62 -10.40
CA THR A 263 0.84 2.19 -10.11
C THR A 263 1.19 1.94 -8.64
N LEU A 264 0.96 0.72 -8.18
CA LEU A 264 1.38 0.28 -6.86
C LEU A 264 2.92 0.31 -6.71
N GLU A 265 3.66 0.04 -7.80
CA GLU A 265 5.12 0.08 -7.76
C GLU A 265 5.64 1.50 -7.59
N ALA A 266 5.09 2.49 -8.31
CA ALA A 266 5.42 3.90 -8.11
C ALA A 266 5.15 4.38 -6.67
N LEU A 267 4.06 3.91 -6.05
CA LEU A 267 3.81 4.15 -4.63
C LEU A 267 4.89 3.52 -3.74
N ASN A 268 5.31 2.29 -4.04
CA ASN A 268 6.33 1.58 -3.28
C ASN A 268 7.72 2.20 -3.42
N GLU A 269 8.06 2.74 -4.58
CA GLU A 269 9.29 3.51 -4.78
C GLU A 269 9.30 4.78 -3.94
N LYS A 270 8.18 5.49 -3.86
CA LYS A 270 8.04 6.65 -2.98
C LYS A 270 8.24 6.25 -1.51
N LEU A 271 7.58 5.17 -1.06
CA LEU A 271 7.73 4.67 0.31
C LEU A 271 9.17 4.24 0.61
N LEU A 272 9.88 3.66 -0.34
CA LEU A 272 11.30 3.32 -0.20
C LEU A 272 12.16 4.58 0.03
N ASN A 273 11.92 5.65 -0.75
CA ASN A 273 12.61 6.92 -0.59
C ASN A 273 12.32 7.55 0.79
N ASP A 274 11.05 7.48 1.27
CA ASP A 274 10.68 7.93 2.61
C ASP A 274 11.40 7.13 3.71
N CYS A 275 11.56 5.81 3.53
CA CYS A 275 12.33 4.97 4.45
C CYS A 275 13.82 5.32 4.46
N LEU A 276 14.42 5.62 3.30
CA LEU A 276 15.81 6.07 3.19
C LEU A 276 15.99 7.43 3.86
N ALA A 277 15.09 8.38 3.61
CA ALA A 277 15.14 9.72 4.22
C ALA A 277 15.03 9.67 5.76
N TYR A 278 14.34 8.67 6.31
CA TYR A 278 14.24 8.49 7.77
C TYR A 278 15.57 8.18 8.44
N GLY A 279 16.58 7.76 7.71
CA GLY A 279 17.92 7.49 8.25
C GLY A 279 18.55 8.67 8.99
N GLY A 280 18.29 9.89 8.55
CA GLY A 280 18.72 11.12 9.22
C GLY A 280 17.96 11.49 10.50
N HIS A 281 16.88 10.75 10.86
CA HIS A 281 16.08 11.04 12.05
C HIS A 281 16.82 10.66 13.34
N ARG A 282 16.60 11.46 14.42
CA ARG A 282 17.11 11.14 15.76
C ARG A 282 15.95 10.68 16.64
N VAL A 283 16.08 9.47 17.17
CA VAL A 283 15.09 8.92 18.11
C VAL A 283 15.22 9.67 19.45
N SER A 284 14.10 10.05 20.03
CA SER A 284 14.07 10.75 21.32
C SER A 284 14.88 10.00 22.39
N GLY A 285 15.80 10.72 23.05
CA GLY A 285 16.70 10.16 24.06
C GLY A 285 17.99 9.56 23.50
N ARG A 286 18.26 9.66 22.19
CA ARG A 286 19.52 9.24 21.55
C ARG A 286 20.19 10.42 20.86
N GLU A 287 21.51 10.47 20.93
CA GLU A 287 22.30 11.51 20.28
C GLU A 287 22.56 11.21 18.80
N GLN A 288 22.70 9.93 18.47
CA GLN A 288 22.98 9.42 17.13
C GLN A 288 21.73 9.36 16.25
N THR A 289 21.95 9.52 14.95
CA THR A 289 20.90 9.30 13.93
C THR A 289 20.59 7.81 13.76
N VAL A 290 19.50 7.51 13.11
CA VAL A 290 19.11 6.12 12.80
C VAL A 290 20.17 5.43 11.93
N ASP A 291 20.72 6.14 10.94
CA ASP A 291 21.76 5.56 10.06
C ASP A 291 23.07 5.35 10.79
N GLU A 292 23.55 6.28 11.62
CA GLU A 292 24.75 6.10 12.45
C GLU A 292 24.60 4.88 13.39
N LEU A 293 23.43 4.66 13.96
CA LEU A 293 23.16 3.47 14.77
C LEU A 293 23.10 2.20 13.91
N TYR A 294 22.59 2.32 12.68
CA TYR A 294 22.44 1.18 11.77
C TYR A 294 23.79 0.71 11.21
N GLU A 295 24.76 1.58 11.01
CA GLU A 295 26.11 1.20 10.60
C GLU A 295 26.72 0.14 11.53
N ALA A 296 26.52 0.29 12.84
CA ALA A 296 26.94 -0.71 13.81
C ALA A 296 26.17 -2.04 13.72
N GLU A 297 24.94 -2.02 13.20
CA GLU A 297 24.14 -3.23 13.02
C GLU A 297 24.58 -4.08 11.84
N MET A 298 25.07 -3.45 10.77
CA MET A 298 25.40 -4.13 9.50
C MET A 298 26.38 -5.29 9.67
N GLU A 299 27.35 -5.14 10.56
CA GLU A 299 28.35 -6.18 10.84
C GLU A 299 27.77 -7.44 11.49
N HIS A 300 26.59 -7.31 12.11
CA HIS A 300 25.94 -8.40 12.84
C HIS A 300 24.83 -9.09 12.04
N LEU A 301 24.49 -8.59 10.86
CA LEU A 301 23.48 -9.18 10.01
C LEU A 301 24.01 -10.44 9.32
N ILE A 302 23.13 -11.40 9.10
CA ILE A 302 23.42 -12.58 8.27
C ILE A 302 23.52 -12.10 6.81
N ALA A 303 24.61 -12.47 6.14
CA ALA A 303 24.81 -12.13 4.74
C ALA A 303 23.67 -12.66 3.84
N LEU A 304 23.32 -11.88 2.82
CA LEU A 304 22.32 -12.30 1.84
C LEU A 304 22.87 -13.45 0.99
N PRO A 305 22.06 -14.45 0.65
CA PRO A 305 22.45 -15.46 -0.32
C PRO A 305 22.59 -14.83 -1.71
N GLU A 306 23.49 -15.37 -2.52
CA GLU A 306 23.74 -14.90 -3.90
C GLU A 306 22.49 -15.03 -4.80
N ILE A 307 21.62 -15.99 -4.50
CA ILE A 307 20.39 -16.26 -5.23
C ILE A 307 19.20 -15.87 -4.37
N ALA A 308 18.26 -15.11 -4.90
CA ALA A 308 17.03 -14.77 -4.19
C ALA A 308 16.10 -16.00 -4.05
N PHE A 309 15.38 -16.08 -2.93
CA PHE A 309 14.35 -17.10 -2.74
C PHE A 309 13.27 -17.00 -3.80
N SER A 310 12.95 -18.14 -4.44
CA SER A 310 11.90 -18.19 -5.43
C SER A 310 10.51 -18.08 -4.77
N ASN A 311 9.95 -16.89 -4.79
CA ASN A 311 8.65 -16.55 -4.19
C ASN A 311 7.51 -16.76 -5.19
N VAL A 312 7.45 -17.95 -5.81
CA VAL A 312 6.39 -18.28 -6.76
C VAL A 312 5.63 -19.53 -6.33
N GLU A 313 4.36 -19.55 -6.62
CA GLU A 313 3.51 -20.72 -6.46
C GLU A 313 3.20 -21.30 -7.82
N THR A 314 3.52 -22.57 -8.01
CA THR A 314 3.25 -23.25 -9.27
C THR A 314 2.09 -24.22 -9.09
N SER A 315 1.12 -24.14 -10.01
CA SER A 315 -0.02 -25.05 -10.05
C SER A 315 -0.29 -25.52 -11.48
N CYS A 316 -1.09 -26.57 -11.63
CA CYS A 316 -1.56 -27.04 -12.92
C CYS A 316 -3.04 -26.74 -13.05
N GLY A 317 -3.45 -26.17 -14.17
CA GLY A 317 -4.83 -25.89 -14.50
C GLY A 317 -5.25 -26.51 -15.83
N LYS A 318 -6.55 -26.72 -16.03
CA LYS A 318 -7.12 -27.06 -17.32
C LYS A 318 -7.81 -25.83 -17.90
N VAL A 319 -7.51 -25.51 -19.15
CA VAL A 319 -8.17 -24.43 -19.88
C VAL A 319 -9.60 -24.86 -20.20
N ASP A 320 -10.56 -24.01 -19.92
CA ASP A 320 -12.00 -24.29 -20.14
C ASP A 320 -12.46 -23.92 -21.56
N LYS A 321 -13.74 -24.14 -21.84
CA LYS A 321 -14.37 -23.81 -23.12
C LYS A 321 -14.38 -22.32 -23.48
N TYR A 322 -14.11 -21.46 -22.54
CA TYR A 322 -14.00 -20.01 -22.74
C TYR A 322 -12.54 -19.57 -22.93
N SER A 323 -11.62 -20.51 -23.13
CA SER A 323 -10.16 -20.26 -23.19
C SER A 323 -9.67 -19.52 -21.95
N THR A 324 -10.13 -19.95 -20.76
CA THR A 324 -9.68 -19.40 -19.49
C THR A 324 -9.19 -20.50 -18.56
N VAL A 325 -8.21 -20.16 -17.73
CA VAL A 325 -7.80 -20.96 -16.58
C VAL A 325 -8.33 -20.30 -15.30
N VAL A 326 -8.82 -21.12 -14.36
CA VAL A 326 -9.39 -20.63 -13.09
C VAL A 326 -8.33 -20.76 -12.00
N ILE A 327 -7.96 -19.63 -11.41
CA ILE A 327 -7.00 -19.52 -10.32
C ILE A 327 -7.57 -18.61 -9.22
N ASP A 328 -7.51 -19.04 -7.97
CA ASP A 328 -8.05 -18.25 -6.84
C ASP A 328 -9.48 -17.73 -7.09
N LYS A 329 -10.35 -18.56 -7.69
CA LYS A 329 -11.73 -18.21 -8.10
C LYS A 329 -11.81 -17.12 -9.18
N ASN A 330 -10.70 -16.71 -9.80
CA ASN A 330 -10.66 -15.75 -10.90
C ASN A 330 -10.31 -16.45 -12.20
N ARG A 331 -10.69 -15.85 -13.32
CA ARG A 331 -10.49 -16.40 -14.66
C ARG A 331 -9.48 -15.56 -15.43
N TYR A 332 -8.51 -16.23 -16.02
CA TYR A 332 -7.44 -15.61 -16.81
C TYR A 332 -7.44 -16.23 -18.20
N SER A 333 -7.55 -15.39 -19.22
CA SER A 333 -7.61 -15.87 -20.60
C SER A 333 -6.26 -16.37 -21.09
N VAL A 334 -6.30 -17.35 -21.99
CA VAL A 334 -5.17 -17.82 -22.77
C VAL A 334 -5.58 -17.84 -24.25
N PRO A 335 -4.63 -17.87 -25.22
CA PRO A 335 -4.97 -17.98 -26.63
C PRO A 335 -5.88 -19.18 -26.91
N THR A 336 -6.87 -19.01 -27.79
CA THR A 336 -7.92 -20.00 -28.05
C THR A 336 -7.38 -21.37 -28.56
N ALA A 337 -6.20 -21.37 -29.18
CA ALA A 337 -5.50 -22.59 -29.59
C ALA A 337 -5.19 -23.54 -28.41
N TYR A 338 -5.15 -23.08 -27.20
CA TYR A 338 -4.87 -23.88 -25.99
C TYR A 338 -6.14 -24.31 -25.24
N ALA A 339 -7.34 -24.10 -25.81
CA ALA A 339 -8.57 -24.55 -25.20
C ALA A 339 -8.57 -26.05 -24.87
N TYR A 340 -9.07 -26.40 -23.69
CA TYR A 340 -9.15 -27.78 -23.15
C TYR A 340 -7.81 -28.46 -22.80
N LEU A 341 -6.66 -27.79 -23.05
CA LEU A 341 -5.34 -28.33 -22.71
C LEU A 341 -5.03 -28.09 -21.22
N LYS A 342 -4.13 -28.93 -20.69
CA LYS A 342 -3.54 -28.72 -19.36
C LYS A 342 -2.37 -27.75 -19.51
N VAL A 343 -2.32 -26.77 -18.60
CA VAL A 343 -1.31 -25.72 -18.56
C VAL A 343 -0.71 -25.62 -17.18
N ARG A 344 0.56 -25.19 -17.13
CA ARG A 344 1.23 -24.84 -15.88
C ARG A 344 0.99 -23.36 -15.62
N VAL A 345 0.62 -23.03 -14.39
CA VAL A 345 0.38 -21.64 -13.95
C VAL A 345 1.38 -21.30 -12.87
N VAL A 346 2.03 -20.17 -13.02
CA VAL A 346 2.99 -19.60 -12.07
C VAL A 346 2.39 -18.31 -11.52
N LEU A 347 2.22 -18.28 -10.19
CA LEU A 347 1.64 -17.13 -9.48
C LEU A 347 2.76 -16.36 -8.80
N TYR A 348 2.87 -15.10 -9.17
CA TYR A 348 3.69 -14.09 -8.51
C TYR A 348 2.82 -13.23 -7.57
N VAL A 349 3.42 -12.28 -6.89
CA VAL A 349 2.69 -11.32 -6.05
C VAL A 349 1.79 -10.44 -6.90
N ASP A 350 2.26 -9.96 -8.03
CA ASP A 350 1.61 -8.96 -8.91
C ASP A 350 1.01 -9.56 -10.17
N CYS A 351 1.52 -10.69 -10.65
CA CYS A 351 1.11 -11.28 -11.91
C CYS A 351 0.85 -12.78 -11.86
N VAL A 352 0.16 -13.27 -12.90
CA VAL A 352 -0.12 -14.68 -13.17
C VAL A 352 0.41 -14.99 -14.55
N GLU A 353 1.35 -15.93 -14.66
CA GLU A 353 1.88 -16.41 -15.93
C GLU A 353 1.37 -17.80 -16.21
N VAL A 354 1.00 -18.06 -17.46
CA VAL A 354 0.51 -19.36 -17.93
C VAL A 354 1.46 -19.92 -18.97
N PHE A 355 1.83 -21.18 -18.79
CA PHE A 355 2.78 -21.89 -19.65
C PHE A 355 2.16 -23.17 -20.24
N TYR A 356 2.48 -23.43 -21.48
CA TYR A 356 2.25 -24.72 -22.11
C TYR A 356 3.62 -25.33 -22.48
N GLY A 357 3.98 -26.42 -21.81
CA GLY A 357 5.37 -26.89 -21.83
C GLY A 357 6.31 -25.82 -21.23
N SER A 358 7.35 -25.48 -22.00
CA SER A 358 8.29 -24.41 -21.68
C SER A 358 7.85 -23.00 -22.14
N LYS A 359 6.87 -22.93 -23.07
CA LYS A 359 6.45 -21.67 -23.70
C LYS A 359 5.48 -20.92 -22.80
N LYS A 360 5.78 -19.64 -22.50
CA LYS A 360 4.85 -18.71 -21.88
C LYS A 360 3.77 -18.30 -22.89
N ILE A 361 2.51 -18.60 -22.60
CA ILE A 361 1.37 -18.38 -23.51
C ILE A 361 0.49 -17.21 -23.08
N ALA A 362 0.53 -16.84 -21.80
CA ALA A 362 -0.18 -15.66 -21.30
C ALA A 362 0.50 -15.12 -20.03
N SER A 363 0.35 -13.82 -19.80
CA SER A 363 0.69 -13.14 -18.55
C SER A 363 -0.43 -12.15 -18.25
N HIS A 364 -0.86 -12.08 -16.99
CA HIS A 364 -1.95 -11.19 -16.52
C HIS A 364 -1.58 -10.55 -15.22
N GLN A 365 -2.07 -9.36 -14.97
CA GLN A 365 -2.06 -8.78 -13.63
C GLN A 365 -2.91 -9.66 -12.70
N ARG A 366 -2.39 -9.99 -11.51
CA ARG A 366 -3.08 -10.83 -10.54
C ARG A 366 -4.33 -10.15 -9.99
N LEU A 367 -5.45 -10.86 -10.00
CA LEU A 367 -6.71 -10.40 -9.43
C LEU A 367 -6.86 -10.91 -7.98
N TYR A 368 -7.09 -10.00 -7.05
CA TYR A 368 -7.23 -10.32 -5.62
C TYR A 368 -8.69 -10.40 -5.14
N ASN A 369 -9.62 -9.94 -5.97
CA ASN A 369 -11.07 -10.12 -5.75
C ASN A 369 -11.50 -11.51 -6.23
N ASN A 370 -12.69 -11.97 -5.80
CA ASN A 370 -13.26 -13.23 -6.27
C ASN A 370 -14.13 -13.04 -7.50
N ASN A 371 -14.22 -14.10 -8.33
CA ASN A 371 -15.12 -14.19 -9.49
C ASN A 371 -14.92 -13.08 -10.55
N ARG A 372 -13.68 -12.60 -10.68
CA ARG A 372 -13.31 -11.64 -11.71
C ARG A 372 -12.72 -12.35 -12.93
N TRP A 373 -12.74 -11.63 -14.05
CA TRP A 373 -12.24 -12.11 -15.33
C TRP A 373 -11.19 -11.14 -15.85
N SER A 374 -9.97 -11.63 -16.09
CA SER A 374 -8.91 -10.94 -16.81
C SER A 374 -8.86 -11.52 -18.22
N LEU A 375 -9.45 -10.80 -19.17
CA LEU A 375 -9.57 -11.23 -20.56
C LEU A 375 -8.72 -10.33 -21.44
N LYS A 376 -7.74 -10.91 -22.10
CA LYS A 376 -6.95 -10.24 -23.13
C LYS A 376 -7.65 -10.41 -24.48
N PRO A 377 -8.04 -9.33 -25.15
CA PRO A 377 -8.75 -9.39 -26.42
C PRO A 377 -7.98 -10.17 -27.49
N GLU A 378 -6.66 -10.03 -27.53
CA GLU A 378 -5.75 -10.67 -28.47
C GLU A 378 -5.90 -12.20 -28.49
N HIS A 379 -6.28 -12.77 -27.36
CA HIS A 379 -6.49 -14.22 -27.25
C HIS A 379 -7.68 -14.73 -28.04
N TYR A 380 -8.64 -13.84 -28.39
CA TYR A 380 -9.92 -14.20 -29.03
C TYR A 380 -10.08 -13.67 -30.45
N LEU A 381 -9.17 -12.81 -30.94
CA LEU A 381 -9.35 -12.11 -32.21
C LEU A 381 -9.49 -13.08 -33.39
N GLU A 382 -8.71 -14.16 -33.44
CA GLU A 382 -8.80 -15.20 -34.52
C GLU A 382 -10.18 -15.86 -34.54
N LEU A 383 -10.71 -16.20 -33.36
CA LEU A 383 -12.05 -16.80 -33.24
C LEU A 383 -13.16 -15.82 -33.65
N ILE A 384 -13.00 -14.53 -33.29
CA ILE A 384 -13.94 -13.47 -33.62
C ILE A 384 -13.89 -13.17 -35.12
N GLN A 385 -12.70 -13.23 -35.76
CA GLN A 385 -12.53 -13.07 -37.20
C GLN A 385 -13.30 -14.12 -37.98
N GLN A 386 -13.30 -15.36 -37.47
CA GLN A 386 -14.12 -16.45 -38.04
C GLN A 386 -15.64 -16.21 -37.81
N ARG A 387 -16.01 -15.50 -36.75
CA ARG A 387 -17.39 -15.22 -36.35
C ARG A 387 -17.63 -13.73 -36.10
N PRO A 388 -17.62 -12.87 -37.13
CA PRO A 388 -17.66 -11.42 -36.97
C PRO A 388 -18.92 -10.89 -36.26
N GLN A 389 -20.05 -11.63 -36.38
CA GLN A 389 -21.30 -11.29 -35.70
C GLN A 389 -21.16 -11.28 -34.16
N ALA A 390 -20.20 -12.02 -33.61
CA ALA A 390 -19.95 -12.06 -32.18
C ALA A 390 -19.16 -10.82 -31.68
N PHE A 391 -18.59 -10.01 -32.56
CA PHE A 391 -17.66 -8.91 -32.23
C PHE A 391 -18.26 -7.96 -31.18
N GLU A 392 -19.44 -7.44 -31.42
CA GLU A 392 -20.07 -6.46 -30.52
C GLU A 392 -20.53 -7.05 -29.19
N SER A 393 -20.90 -8.34 -29.17
CA SER A 393 -21.36 -9.02 -27.97
C SER A 393 -20.24 -9.69 -27.18
N ALA A 394 -19.07 -9.88 -27.79
CA ALA A 394 -17.93 -10.56 -27.15
C ALA A 394 -17.42 -9.78 -25.92
N ARG A 395 -17.45 -10.45 -24.76
CA ARG A 395 -17.03 -9.83 -23.49
C ARG A 395 -15.62 -9.24 -23.53
N PRO A 396 -14.59 -9.89 -24.08
CA PRO A 396 -13.25 -9.30 -24.18
C PRO A 396 -13.23 -8.00 -25.00
N ILE A 397 -13.96 -7.94 -26.11
CA ILE A 397 -14.05 -6.72 -26.93
C ILE A 397 -14.81 -5.61 -26.20
N ARG A 398 -15.95 -5.93 -25.57
CA ARG A 398 -16.71 -4.96 -24.79
C ARG A 398 -15.95 -4.38 -23.60
N GLN A 399 -15.08 -5.17 -23.00
CA GLN A 399 -14.21 -4.69 -21.94
C GLN A 399 -13.12 -3.77 -22.48
N TRP A 400 -12.45 -4.15 -23.57
CA TRP A 400 -11.40 -3.36 -24.20
C TRP A 400 -11.93 -2.05 -24.80
N ARG A 401 -13.08 -2.08 -25.49
CA ARG A 401 -13.74 -0.92 -26.08
C ARG A 401 -13.99 0.26 -25.11
N LYS A 402 -14.06 -0.02 -23.80
CA LYS A 402 -14.18 1.03 -22.78
C LYS A 402 -12.94 1.91 -22.61
N SER A 403 -11.80 1.39 -23.00
CA SER A 403 -10.48 2.03 -22.83
C SER A 403 -9.68 2.18 -24.13
N TRP A 404 -10.22 1.73 -25.26
CA TRP A 404 -9.47 1.88 -26.49
C TRP A 404 -9.50 3.34 -27.01
N PRO A 405 -8.49 3.77 -27.81
CA PRO A 405 -8.41 5.12 -28.33
C PRO A 405 -9.57 5.45 -29.26
N PHE A 406 -9.98 6.72 -29.28
CA PHE A 406 -11.08 7.20 -30.10
C PHE A 406 -10.82 7.02 -31.62
N CYS A 407 -9.57 7.01 -32.05
CA CYS A 407 -9.20 6.74 -33.46
C CYS A 407 -9.66 5.36 -33.92
N LEU A 408 -9.64 4.34 -33.04
CA LEU A 408 -10.14 3.01 -33.36
C LEU A 408 -11.66 2.99 -33.60
N GLU A 409 -12.43 3.72 -32.81
CA GLU A 409 -13.88 3.84 -33.01
C GLU A 409 -14.20 4.48 -34.36
N ARG A 410 -13.50 5.58 -34.69
CA ARG A 410 -13.64 6.27 -36.00
C ARG A 410 -13.26 5.34 -37.16
N LEU A 411 -12.25 4.52 -37.01
CA LEU A 411 -11.82 3.56 -38.04
C LEU A 411 -12.88 2.47 -38.24
N LEU A 412 -13.42 1.92 -37.14
CA LEU A 412 -14.50 0.93 -37.18
C LEU A 412 -15.74 1.46 -37.91
N GLU A 413 -16.19 2.65 -37.52
CA GLU A 413 -17.33 3.32 -38.17
C GLU A 413 -17.09 3.51 -39.67
N ARG A 414 -15.88 3.96 -40.06
CA ARG A 414 -15.50 4.17 -41.43
C ARG A 414 -15.51 2.87 -42.26
N PHE A 415 -14.95 1.79 -41.70
CA PHE A 415 -14.94 0.49 -42.36
C PHE A 415 -16.35 -0.04 -42.55
N CYS A 416 -17.19 0.03 -41.52
CA CYS A 416 -18.57 -0.39 -41.60
C CYS A 416 -19.38 0.42 -42.63
N LYS A 417 -19.13 1.75 -42.71
CA LYS A 417 -19.84 2.65 -43.61
C LYS A 417 -19.46 2.42 -45.08
N LYS A 418 -18.19 2.11 -45.37
CA LYS A 418 -17.71 1.90 -46.78
C LYS A 418 -17.93 0.48 -47.28
N GLN A 419 -17.82 -0.53 -46.43
CA GLN A 419 -17.77 -1.92 -46.88
C GLN A 419 -18.97 -2.75 -46.39
N GLY A 420 -19.89 -2.13 -45.64
CA GLY A 420 -20.97 -2.82 -44.95
C GLY A 420 -20.52 -3.45 -43.62
N HIS A 421 -21.45 -3.72 -42.72
CA HIS A 421 -21.19 -4.05 -41.33
C HIS A 421 -20.28 -5.28 -41.15
N THR A 422 -20.61 -6.40 -41.81
CA THR A 422 -19.87 -7.66 -41.62
C THR A 422 -18.44 -7.61 -42.18
N LYS A 423 -18.26 -7.02 -43.34
CA LYS A 423 -16.93 -6.91 -43.97
C LYS A 423 -16.09 -5.86 -43.26
N GLY A 424 -16.68 -4.72 -42.89
CA GLY A 424 -16.03 -3.67 -42.12
C GLY A 424 -15.50 -4.17 -40.77
N ILE A 425 -16.28 -4.99 -40.06
CA ILE A 425 -15.83 -5.63 -38.82
C ILE A 425 -14.66 -6.58 -39.05
N LYS A 426 -14.69 -7.41 -40.13
CA LYS A 426 -13.60 -8.31 -40.47
C LYS A 426 -12.29 -7.56 -40.71
N ASP A 427 -12.34 -6.51 -41.52
CA ASP A 427 -11.19 -5.65 -41.79
C ASP A 427 -10.69 -4.95 -40.54
N PHE A 428 -11.61 -4.48 -39.68
CA PHE A 428 -11.23 -3.85 -38.41
C PHE A 428 -10.56 -4.86 -37.46
N ILE A 429 -11.03 -6.10 -37.39
CA ILE A 429 -10.39 -7.16 -36.60
C ILE A 429 -8.97 -7.40 -37.11
N SER A 430 -8.72 -7.33 -38.43
CA SER A 430 -7.37 -7.46 -38.99
C SER A 430 -6.44 -6.34 -38.51
N VAL A 431 -6.95 -5.11 -38.31
CA VAL A 431 -6.17 -4.02 -37.67
C VAL A 431 -5.92 -4.33 -36.18
N LEU A 432 -6.94 -4.82 -35.44
CA LEU A 432 -6.75 -5.20 -34.04
C LEU A 432 -5.76 -6.34 -33.86
N MET A 433 -5.62 -7.22 -34.83
CA MET A 433 -4.62 -8.32 -34.78
C MET A 433 -3.18 -7.79 -34.79
N LEU A 434 -2.93 -6.56 -35.32
CA LEU A 434 -1.59 -5.96 -35.28
C LEU A 434 -1.09 -5.71 -33.84
N TYR A 435 -2.00 -5.58 -32.86
CA TYR A 435 -1.63 -5.48 -31.44
C TYR A 435 -0.93 -6.71 -30.87
N LYS A 436 -0.90 -7.83 -31.60
CA LYS A 436 -0.11 -9.01 -31.18
C LYS A 436 1.39 -8.80 -31.35
N ASP A 437 1.77 -8.03 -32.38
CA ASP A 437 3.16 -7.94 -32.86
C ASP A 437 3.75 -6.54 -32.74
N HIS A 438 2.91 -5.51 -32.57
CA HIS A 438 3.31 -4.09 -32.56
C HIS A 438 2.82 -3.35 -31.31
N GLY A 439 3.51 -2.27 -30.95
CA GLY A 439 3.15 -1.42 -29.82
C GLY A 439 1.85 -0.65 -30.06
N ALA A 440 1.09 -0.39 -28.98
CA ALA A 440 -0.19 0.32 -29.07
C ALA A 440 -0.04 1.71 -29.68
N GLY A 441 0.96 2.48 -29.27
CA GLY A 441 1.21 3.83 -29.79
C GLY A 441 1.51 3.86 -31.30
N ASP A 442 2.25 2.86 -31.80
CA ASP A 442 2.59 2.79 -33.23
C ASP A 442 1.36 2.49 -34.09
N ILE A 443 0.49 1.59 -33.59
CA ILE A 443 -0.77 1.25 -34.27
C ILE A 443 -1.71 2.46 -34.26
N GLU A 444 -1.84 3.15 -33.16
CA GLU A 444 -2.67 4.35 -33.04
C GLU A 444 -2.20 5.46 -33.99
N ALA A 445 -0.90 5.70 -34.07
CA ALA A 445 -0.32 6.67 -35.01
C ALA A 445 -0.57 6.26 -36.48
N ALA A 446 -0.44 4.95 -36.79
CA ALA A 446 -0.74 4.44 -38.13
C ALA A 446 -2.22 4.57 -38.47
N VAL A 447 -3.12 4.32 -37.53
CA VAL A 447 -4.57 4.49 -37.68
C VAL A 447 -4.93 5.96 -37.89
N GLU A 448 -4.33 6.89 -37.15
CA GLU A 448 -4.57 8.33 -37.34
C GLU A 448 -4.11 8.82 -38.71
N LYS A 449 -2.92 8.37 -39.17
CA LYS A 449 -2.43 8.63 -40.51
C LYS A 449 -3.37 8.07 -41.58
N ALA A 450 -3.87 6.86 -41.43
CA ALA A 450 -4.84 6.25 -42.35
C ALA A 450 -6.17 7.04 -42.37
N LEU A 451 -6.64 7.50 -41.21
CA LEU A 451 -7.84 8.32 -41.09
C LEU A 451 -7.68 9.66 -41.76
N SER A 452 -6.54 10.34 -41.59
CA SER A 452 -6.26 11.65 -42.22
C SER A 452 -6.11 11.53 -43.73
N ALA A 453 -5.47 10.44 -44.22
CA ALA A 453 -5.34 10.14 -45.64
C ALA A 453 -6.63 9.58 -46.30
N ASN A 454 -7.74 9.52 -45.54
CA ASN A 454 -9.02 8.98 -46.03
C ASN A 454 -8.97 7.53 -46.50
N ILE A 455 -8.04 6.75 -45.95
CA ILE A 455 -7.81 5.33 -46.26
C ILE A 455 -8.80 4.46 -45.46
N SER A 456 -9.28 3.37 -46.08
CA SER A 456 -10.28 2.47 -45.48
C SER A 456 -9.99 0.99 -45.79
N SER A 457 -8.76 0.57 -45.53
CA SER A 457 -8.30 -0.80 -45.76
C SER A 457 -7.34 -1.18 -44.61
N SER A 458 -7.49 -2.40 -44.09
CA SER A 458 -6.59 -2.94 -43.06
C SER A 458 -5.16 -3.11 -43.59
N GLN A 459 -5.01 -3.50 -44.87
CA GLN A 459 -3.70 -3.61 -45.52
C GLN A 459 -2.95 -2.28 -45.56
N ALA A 460 -3.67 -1.17 -45.79
CA ALA A 460 -3.05 0.14 -45.82
C ALA A 460 -2.62 0.62 -44.42
N VAL A 461 -3.39 0.30 -43.39
CA VAL A 461 -2.96 0.54 -42.00
C VAL A 461 -1.70 -0.25 -41.69
N SER A 462 -1.65 -1.53 -42.06
CA SER A 462 -0.45 -2.38 -41.92
C SER A 462 0.75 -1.81 -42.69
N TYR A 463 0.53 -1.34 -43.92
CA TYR A 463 1.58 -0.72 -44.73
C TYR A 463 2.13 0.56 -44.07
N ILE A 464 1.26 1.43 -43.59
CA ILE A 464 1.65 2.67 -42.89
C ILE A 464 2.45 2.32 -41.63
N LEU A 465 2.03 1.28 -40.88
CA LEU A 465 2.69 0.85 -39.66
C LEU A 465 4.12 0.35 -39.92
N VAL A 466 4.30 -0.49 -40.94
CA VAL A 466 5.60 -1.07 -41.30
C VAL A 466 6.54 -0.02 -41.89
N ASN A 467 6.01 0.95 -42.67
CA ASN A 467 6.81 1.95 -43.36
C ASN A 467 6.88 3.30 -42.63
N ALA A 468 6.37 3.38 -41.40
CA ALA A 468 6.45 4.58 -40.54
C ALA A 468 7.90 5.00 -40.24
N THR A 469 8.85 4.09 -40.34
CA THR A 469 10.28 4.29 -40.07
C THR A 469 11.14 4.53 -41.32
N THR A 470 10.60 4.38 -42.50
CA THR A 470 11.39 4.57 -43.72
C THR A 470 10.49 5.15 -44.83
N VAL A 471 10.69 6.34 -45.21
CA VAL A 471 10.66 6.93 -46.56
C VAL A 471 10.41 8.43 -46.46
N GLU A 472 11.49 9.19 -46.60
CA GLU A 472 11.39 10.46 -47.31
C GLU A 472 10.84 10.13 -48.73
N VAL A 473 9.60 10.52 -48.97
CA VAL A 473 9.06 10.45 -50.35
C VAL A 473 9.93 11.38 -51.17
N PRO A 474 10.71 10.87 -52.13
CA PRO A 474 11.47 11.77 -52.99
C PRO A 474 10.49 12.78 -53.62
N PRO A 475 10.86 14.03 -53.75
CA PRO A 475 9.97 15.05 -54.34
C PRO A 475 9.47 14.55 -55.70
N ALA A 476 8.16 14.64 -55.91
CA ALA A 476 7.56 14.23 -57.16
C ALA A 476 8.27 14.98 -58.30
N VAL A 477 9.01 14.23 -59.11
CA VAL A 477 9.65 14.79 -60.31
C VAL A 477 8.52 15.23 -61.25
N PRO A 478 8.42 16.50 -61.61
CA PRO A 478 7.37 16.96 -62.54
C PRO A 478 7.48 16.14 -63.85
N LEU A 479 6.41 15.47 -64.25
CA LEU A 479 6.33 14.71 -65.51
C LEU A 479 6.69 15.54 -66.75
N ALA A 480 6.65 16.89 -66.67
CA ALA A 480 7.05 17.80 -67.71
C ALA A 480 8.52 17.68 -68.16
N ASN A 481 9.40 17.07 -67.36
CA ASN A 481 10.82 16.89 -67.69
C ASN A 481 11.18 15.44 -68.15
N TRP A 482 10.22 14.58 -68.32
CA TRP A 482 10.47 13.29 -68.92
C TRP A 482 10.63 13.50 -70.44
N ARG A 483 11.87 13.43 -70.97
CA ARG A 483 12.10 13.33 -72.40
C ARG A 483 11.38 12.07 -72.86
N SER A 484 10.54 12.20 -73.90
CA SER A 484 9.95 11.04 -74.55
C SER A 484 11.08 10.09 -74.92
N LEU A 485 11.07 8.90 -74.31
CA LEU A 485 12.00 7.83 -74.71
C LEU A 485 11.77 7.60 -76.21
N PRO A 486 12.83 7.54 -77.03
CA PRO A 486 12.66 7.16 -78.42
C PRO A 486 11.96 5.78 -78.46
N PRO A 487 11.08 5.58 -79.46
CA PRO A 487 10.41 4.26 -79.59
C PRO A 487 11.44 3.18 -79.59
N PRO A 488 11.19 2.05 -78.92
CA PRO A 488 12.14 0.97 -78.84
C PRO A 488 12.50 0.49 -80.27
N ASP A 489 13.79 0.37 -80.51
CA ASP A 489 14.26 -0.17 -81.80
C ASP A 489 13.91 -1.67 -81.91
N VAL A 490 12.80 -1.91 -82.59
CA VAL A 490 12.31 -3.30 -82.82
C VAL A 490 13.16 -4.09 -83.82
N SER A 491 14.17 -3.48 -84.49
CA SER A 491 15.06 -4.17 -85.39
C SER A 491 15.90 -5.22 -84.64
N VAL A 492 16.17 -5.05 -83.38
CA VAL A 492 16.89 -6.02 -82.48
C VAL A 492 16.12 -7.33 -82.38
N TYR A 493 14.79 -7.34 -82.47
CA TYR A 493 13.96 -8.56 -82.39
C TYR A 493 13.98 -9.36 -83.67
N ASN A 494 14.35 -8.76 -84.83
CA ASN A 494 14.53 -9.50 -86.11
C ASN A 494 15.81 -10.31 -86.15
N GLN A 495 16.74 -10.13 -85.20
CA GLN A 495 17.96 -10.93 -85.08
C GLN A 495 17.76 -12.13 -84.19
N ILE A 496 16.62 -12.27 -83.47
CA ILE A 496 16.35 -13.44 -82.61
C ILE A 496 15.56 -14.52 -83.38
N GLY A 497 15.10 -14.24 -84.61
CA GLY A 497 14.35 -15.17 -85.49
C GLY A 497 15.24 -15.77 -86.57
N GLY A 498 16.43 -16.23 -86.25
CA GLY A 498 17.30 -16.98 -87.20
C GLY A 498 17.11 -18.46 -87.02
N GLU A 499 16.50 -19.07 -88.06
CA GLU A 499 16.60 -20.46 -88.57
C GLU A 499 16.18 -21.62 -87.61
N ILE A 500 15.02 -22.13 -87.88
CA ILE A 500 14.80 -23.57 -87.83
C ILE A 500 15.08 -24.16 -89.21
#